data_fe896b1ebc4c87572fe132ef8e8e2aeb
#
_entry.id   fe896b1ebc4c87572fe132ef8e8e2aeb
#
_cell.length_a   1.000
_cell.length_b   1.000
_cell.length_c   1.000
_cell.angle_alpha   90.00
_cell.angle_beta   90.00
_cell.angle_gamma   90.00
#
_symmetry.space_group_name_H-M   'P 1'
#
loop_
_entity.id
_entity.type
_entity.pdbx_description
1 polymer ?
#
loop_
_entity_poly.entity_id
_entity_poly.type
_entity_poly.pdbx_seq_one_letter_code
_entity_poly.pdbx_strand_id
1 'polypeptide(L)'
;GLRYTDEDTVKVVDEVLSVQVNGDVCEMLQVRNDRPLCIPGPTVLEGEKYTEDSDGNPVDVGFVGNVVAVKSKIIKKAIKDGYTPVISPVAKGIDGKLYNVNADVAAACVASALRARRLVYLSDVPGLLKDPKDPNTLITTLKVGQVEKLKTDGTISQGMLPKIDSSMKALNSGVHRVHLIDGRLPHSLLLEIFTDKGIGTEISH
;
A
#
# COMPACT_ATOMS: atom_id res chain seq x y z
N GLY A 1 6.50 -8.67 8.76
CA GLY A 1 6.83 -8.39 10.11
C GLY A 1 6.70 -6.95 10.54
N LEU A 2 6.02 -6.75 11.64
CA LEU A 2 6.00 -5.46 12.33
C LEU A 2 7.38 -5.21 12.94
N ARG A 3 7.85 -3.96 12.86
CA ARG A 3 9.11 -3.53 13.47
C ARG A 3 8.77 -2.69 14.69
N TYR A 4 9.35 -3.04 15.85
CA TYR A 4 9.22 -2.20 17.04
C TYR A 4 9.70 -0.77 16.73
N THR A 5 8.89 0.22 17.09
CA THR A 5 9.14 1.63 16.81
C THR A 5 8.94 2.42 18.10
N ASP A 6 10.00 2.93 18.70
CA ASP A 6 9.90 3.82 19.87
C ASP A 6 9.52 5.25 19.47
N GLU A 7 9.34 6.13 20.48
CA GLU A 7 8.89 7.50 20.25
C GLU A 7 9.88 8.35 19.44
N ASP A 8 11.18 8.15 19.64
CA ASP A 8 12.18 8.91 18.88
C ASP A 8 12.32 8.35 17.47
N THR A 9 12.24 7.03 17.32
CA THR A 9 12.25 6.37 16.02
C THR A 9 11.06 6.81 15.14
N VAL A 10 9.83 6.94 15.68
CA VAL A 10 8.69 7.37 14.85
C VAL A 10 8.83 8.82 14.36
N LYS A 11 9.48 9.70 15.13
CA LYS A 11 9.80 11.06 14.70
C LYS A 11 10.78 11.06 13.53
N VAL A 12 11.82 10.20 13.61
CA VAL A 12 12.77 10.01 12.51
C VAL A 12 12.09 9.41 11.29
N VAL A 13 11.20 8.42 11.48
CA VAL A 13 10.40 7.81 10.39
C VAL A 13 9.55 8.88 9.70
N ASP A 14 8.90 9.76 10.44
CA ASP A 14 8.10 10.83 9.84
C ASP A 14 8.98 11.83 9.09
N GLU A 15 10.09 12.29 9.67
CA GLU A 15 11.04 13.18 9.00
C GLU A 15 11.54 12.56 7.68
N VAL A 16 11.97 11.31 7.72
CA VAL A 16 12.52 10.63 6.53
C VAL A 16 11.42 10.40 5.48
N LEU A 17 10.28 9.82 5.85
CA LEU A 17 9.26 9.41 4.90
C LEU A 17 8.37 10.57 4.44
N SER A 18 7.99 11.49 5.35
CA SER A 18 7.05 12.56 5.04
C SER A 18 7.73 13.82 4.48
N VAL A 19 9.03 14.01 4.73
CA VAL A 19 9.77 15.18 4.25
C VAL A 19 10.77 14.78 3.17
N GLN A 20 11.77 13.94 3.50
CA GLN A 20 12.87 13.66 2.58
C GLN A 20 12.39 12.80 1.40
N VAL A 21 11.95 11.56 1.64
CA VAL A 21 11.54 10.62 0.58
C VAL A 21 10.33 11.16 -0.21
N ASN A 22 9.35 11.73 0.49
CA ASN A 22 8.19 12.33 -0.19
C ASN A 22 8.62 13.49 -1.09
N GLY A 23 9.53 14.35 -0.62
CA GLY A 23 10.12 15.43 -1.39
C GLY A 23 10.87 14.94 -2.63
N ASP A 24 11.74 13.94 -2.46
CA ASP A 24 12.51 13.34 -3.56
C ASP A 24 11.59 12.75 -4.65
N VAL A 25 10.52 12.04 -4.24
CA VAL A 25 9.53 11.49 -5.19
C VAL A 25 8.81 12.63 -5.93
N CYS A 26 8.41 13.68 -5.23
CA CYS A 26 7.79 14.84 -5.86
C CYS A 26 8.75 15.51 -6.87
N GLU A 27 10.01 15.71 -6.53
CA GLU A 27 11.01 16.28 -7.43
C GLU A 27 11.19 15.42 -8.69
N MET A 28 11.30 14.09 -8.51
CA MET A 28 11.41 13.15 -9.62
C MET A 28 10.21 13.19 -10.57
N LEU A 29 9.00 13.38 -10.06
CA LEU A 29 7.77 13.52 -10.85
C LEU A 29 7.75 14.88 -11.58
N GLN A 30 8.11 15.95 -10.89
CA GLN A 30 8.14 17.30 -11.45
C GLN A 30 9.10 17.43 -12.64
N VAL A 31 10.29 16.82 -12.55
CA VAL A 31 11.27 16.78 -13.67
C VAL A 31 10.68 16.05 -14.89
N ARG A 32 9.66 15.24 -14.73
CA ARG A 32 8.93 14.52 -15.79
C ARG A 32 7.66 15.22 -16.26
N ASN A 33 7.53 16.52 -15.97
CA ASN A 33 6.37 17.36 -16.31
C ASN A 33 5.05 16.93 -15.65
N ASP A 34 5.11 16.22 -14.51
CA ASP A 34 3.94 16.02 -13.68
C ASP A 34 3.77 17.18 -12.68
N ARG A 35 2.61 17.26 -12.04
CA ARG A 35 2.28 18.24 -11.01
C ARG A 35 2.12 17.54 -9.66
N PRO A 36 3.22 17.11 -9.01
CA PRO A 36 3.13 16.43 -7.74
C PRO A 36 2.68 17.38 -6.62
N LEU A 37 1.98 16.84 -5.64
CA LEU A 37 1.68 17.49 -4.38
C LEU A 37 2.12 16.58 -3.25
N CYS A 38 3.18 16.99 -2.54
CA CYS A 38 3.66 16.31 -1.35
C CYS A 38 2.63 16.47 -0.23
N ILE A 39 2.08 15.36 0.24
CA ILE A 39 1.13 15.31 1.35
C ILE A 39 1.72 14.43 2.45
N PRO A 40 2.28 15.02 3.54
CA PRO A 40 2.68 14.23 4.69
C PRO A 40 1.50 13.37 5.20
N GLY A 41 1.74 12.08 5.40
CA GLY A 41 0.71 11.13 5.83
C GLY A 41 -0.11 11.61 7.03
N PRO A 42 0.50 12.18 8.10
CA PRO A 42 -0.23 12.70 9.26
C PRO A 42 -1.26 13.79 8.95
N THR A 43 -1.21 14.38 7.76
CA THR A 43 -2.20 15.36 7.29
C THR A 43 -3.51 14.71 6.87
N VAL A 44 -3.46 13.49 6.33
CA VAL A 44 -4.58 12.81 5.69
C VAL A 44 -4.89 11.42 6.26
N LEU A 45 -3.95 10.78 6.96
CA LEU A 45 -4.12 9.46 7.57
C LEU A 45 -4.36 9.62 9.07
N GLU A 46 -5.52 9.18 9.54
CA GLU A 46 -5.83 9.05 10.96
C GLU A 46 -5.51 7.61 11.39
N GLY A 47 -4.77 7.48 12.50
CA GLY A 47 -4.29 6.20 12.98
C GLY A 47 -4.64 5.91 14.42
N GLU A 48 -4.50 4.65 14.80
CA GLU A 48 -4.54 4.18 16.18
C GLU A 48 -3.39 3.23 16.43
N LYS A 49 -2.97 3.10 17.71
CA LYS A 49 -1.89 2.19 18.10
C LYS A 49 -2.25 0.75 17.73
N TYR A 50 -1.30 0.03 17.15
CA TYR A 50 -1.40 -1.41 16.93
C TYR A 50 -1.22 -2.16 18.26
N THR A 51 -2.23 -2.88 18.70
CA THR A 51 -2.28 -3.53 20.02
C THR A 51 -2.48 -5.04 19.97
N GLU A 52 -2.89 -5.58 18.81
CA GLU A 52 -3.18 -6.99 18.63
C GLU A 52 -2.60 -7.49 17.31
N ASP A 53 -2.07 -8.71 17.29
CA ASP A 53 -1.63 -9.37 16.06
C ASP A 53 -2.80 -9.93 15.24
N SER A 54 -2.49 -10.60 14.11
CA SER A 54 -3.51 -11.22 13.25
C SER A 54 -4.32 -12.33 13.92
N ASP A 55 -3.79 -12.90 15.01
CA ASP A 55 -4.40 -13.99 15.75
C ASP A 55 -5.17 -13.47 16.99
N GLY A 56 -5.19 -12.14 17.20
CA GLY A 56 -5.86 -11.48 18.30
C GLY A 56 -5.05 -11.49 19.61
N ASN A 57 -3.76 -11.83 19.56
CA ASN A 57 -2.92 -11.80 20.75
C ASN A 57 -2.43 -10.36 21.01
N PRO A 58 -2.38 -9.92 22.28
CA PRO A 58 -1.85 -8.62 22.64
C PRO A 58 -0.37 -8.49 22.24
N VAL A 59 -0.02 -7.40 21.58
CA VAL A 59 1.37 -7.08 21.24
C VAL A 59 1.68 -5.63 21.56
N ASP A 60 2.90 -5.36 22.00
CA ASP A 60 3.43 -4.01 22.10
C ASP A 60 4.58 -3.85 21.12
N VAL A 61 4.33 -3.12 20.08
CA VAL A 61 5.30 -2.76 19.02
C VAL A 61 5.63 -1.28 19.00
N GLY A 62 5.33 -0.59 20.10
CA GLY A 62 5.61 0.83 20.29
C GLY A 62 4.65 1.72 19.48
N PHE A 63 5.21 2.63 18.71
CA PHE A 63 4.47 3.60 17.87
C PHE A 63 4.22 3.06 16.45
N VAL A 64 3.82 1.81 16.36
CA VAL A 64 3.26 1.22 15.14
C VAL A 64 1.75 1.34 15.21
N GLY A 65 1.10 1.63 14.09
CA GLY A 65 -0.35 1.84 14.04
C GLY A 65 -1.04 1.26 12.82
N ASN A 66 -2.37 1.26 12.93
CA ASN A 66 -3.29 1.01 11.83
C ASN A 66 -3.91 2.32 11.35
N VAL A 67 -4.23 2.43 10.06
CA VAL A 67 -5.05 3.53 9.53
C VAL A 67 -6.51 3.22 9.80
N VAL A 68 -7.19 4.10 10.53
CA VAL A 68 -8.61 3.99 10.86
C VAL A 68 -9.50 4.89 10.01
N ALA A 69 -8.96 6.02 9.53
CA ALA A 69 -9.67 6.91 8.65
C ALA A 69 -8.73 7.65 7.69
N VAL A 70 -9.28 8.08 6.55
CA VAL A 70 -8.58 8.88 5.53
C VAL A 70 -9.36 10.14 5.24
N LYS A 71 -8.72 11.30 5.35
CA LYS A 71 -9.30 12.61 4.99
C LYS A 71 -9.37 12.75 3.46
N SER A 72 -10.16 11.92 2.83
CA SER A 72 -10.25 11.79 1.36
C SER A 72 -10.63 13.09 0.64
N LYS A 73 -11.28 14.05 1.31
CA LYS A 73 -11.63 15.35 0.73
C LYS A 73 -10.39 16.14 0.30
N ILE A 74 -9.31 16.09 1.08
CA ILE A 74 -8.05 16.78 0.78
C ILE A 74 -7.43 16.17 -0.48
N ILE A 75 -7.35 14.84 -0.54
CA ILE A 75 -6.77 14.11 -1.67
C ILE A 75 -7.60 14.33 -2.94
N LYS A 76 -8.95 14.21 -2.83
CA LYS A 76 -9.87 14.46 -3.96
C LYS A 76 -9.77 15.88 -4.49
N LYS A 77 -9.58 16.87 -3.60
CA LYS A 77 -9.38 18.27 -4.01
C LYS A 77 -8.07 18.40 -4.80
N ALA A 78 -6.97 17.84 -4.32
CA ALA A 78 -5.68 17.87 -5.03
C ALA A 78 -5.80 17.25 -6.43
N ILE A 79 -6.42 16.08 -6.56
CA ILE A 79 -6.65 15.41 -7.84
C ILE A 79 -7.52 16.28 -8.77
N LYS A 80 -8.61 16.87 -8.24
CA LYS A 80 -9.50 17.75 -9.02
C LYS A 80 -8.77 18.99 -9.53
N ASP A 81 -7.83 19.51 -8.76
CA ASP A 81 -7.01 20.68 -9.12
C ASP A 81 -5.85 20.29 -10.08
N GLY A 82 -5.79 19.02 -10.50
CA GLY A 82 -4.81 18.50 -11.47
C GLY A 82 -3.44 18.18 -10.87
N TYR A 83 -3.38 17.90 -9.57
CA TYR A 83 -2.16 17.44 -8.91
C TYR A 83 -2.12 15.91 -8.78
N THR A 84 -0.91 15.36 -8.76
CA THR A 84 -0.62 13.98 -8.36
C THR A 84 -0.25 13.96 -6.87
N PRO A 85 -1.15 13.49 -5.96
CA PRO A 85 -0.84 13.42 -4.54
C PRO A 85 0.22 12.36 -4.26
N VAL A 86 1.28 12.72 -3.54
CA VAL A 86 2.30 11.81 -3.01
C VAL A 86 2.15 11.76 -1.49
N ILE A 87 1.80 10.59 -0.94
CA ILE A 87 1.40 10.45 0.47
C ILE A 87 2.36 9.49 1.17
N SER A 88 2.93 9.90 2.31
CA SER A 88 3.80 9.05 3.12
C SER A 88 2.99 8.11 4.04
N PRO A 89 3.52 6.92 4.40
CA PRO A 89 2.83 5.94 5.24
C PRO A 89 3.06 6.19 6.74
N VAL A 90 2.79 7.40 7.19
CA VAL A 90 2.76 7.77 8.62
C VAL A 90 1.38 8.30 8.95
N ALA A 91 0.80 7.87 10.07
CA ALA A 91 -0.52 8.33 10.49
C ALA A 91 -0.43 9.16 11.78
N LYS A 92 -1.44 10.00 12.01
CA LYS A 92 -1.61 10.75 13.26
C LYS A 92 -2.80 10.24 14.02
N GLY A 93 -2.60 9.87 15.28
CA GLY A 93 -3.67 9.45 16.19
C GLY A 93 -4.51 10.60 16.71
N ILE A 94 -5.69 10.28 17.22
CA ILE A 94 -6.54 11.23 17.95
C ILE A 94 -5.86 11.75 19.22
N ASP A 95 -4.93 10.97 19.77
CA ASP A 95 -4.06 11.33 20.90
C ASP A 95 -2.93 12.30 20.51
N GLY A 96 -2.87 12.70 19.23
CA GLY A 96 -1.87 13.61 18.69
C GLY A 96 -0.53 12.95 18.35
N LYS A 97 -0.35 11.65 18.65
CA LYS A 97 0.89 10.91 18.40
C LYS A 97 1.01 10.48 16.96
N LEU A 98 2.24 10.26 16.53
CA LEU A 98 2.55 9.69 15.22
C LEU A 98 2.65 8.17 15.32
N TYR A 99 2.24 7.50 14.25
CA TYR A 99 2.30 6.05 14.11
C TYR A 99 2.93 5.66 12.78
N ASN A 100 3.96 4.82 12.85
CA ASN A 100 4.51 4.14 11.68
C ASN A 100 3.50 3.12 11.17
N VAL A 101 3.10 3.22 9.91
CA VAL A 101 2.08 2.36 9.30
C VAL A 101 2.69 1.56 8.16
N ASN A 102 2.26 0.32 8.02
CA ASN A 102 2.61 -0.46 6.84
C ASN A 102 2.11 0.23 5.56
N ALA A 103 3.01 0.45 4.60
CA ALA A 103 2.71 1.21 3.37
C ALA A 103 1.63 0.54 2.51
N ASP A 104 1.57 -0.80 2.44
CA ASP A 104 0.54 -1.53 1.69
C ASP A 104 -0.85 -1.32 2.33
N VAL A 105 -0.91 -1.31 3.67
CA VAL A 105 -2.14 -1.02 4.42
C VAL A 105 -2.58 0.42 4.21
N ALA A 106 -1.66 1.38 4.30
CA ALA A 106 -1.95 2.79 4.05
C ALA A 106 -2.48 3.01 2.63
N ALA A 107 -1.83 2.41 1.62
CA ALA A 107 -2.25 2.48 0.23
C ALA A 107 -3.66 1.89 0.01
N ALA A 108 -3.96 0.73 0.62
CA ALA A 108 -5.28 0.11 0.57
C ALA A 108 -6.37 1.01 1.18
N CYS A 109 -6.08 1.64 2.33
CA CYS A 109 -7.01 2.57 2.99
C CYS A 109 -7.27 3.81 2.14
N VAL A 110 -6.23 4.40 1.53
CA VAL A 110 -6.37 5.53 0.62
C VAL A 110 -7.18 5.14 -0.62
N ALA A 111 -6.84 4.02 -1.26
CA ALA A 111 -7.56 3.52 -2.44
C ALA A 111 -9.05 3.27 -2.15
N SER A 112 -9.36 2.67 -1.00
CA SER A 112 -10.73 2.43 -0.54
C SER A 112 -11.50 3.74 -0.31
N ALA A 113 -10.89 4.71 0.40
CA ALA A 113 -11.51 6.00 0.70
C ALA A 113 -11.78 6.86 -0.57
N LEU A 114 -10.98 6.65 -1.60
CA LEU A 114 -11.14 7.28 -2.91
C LEU A 114 -12.09 6.50 -3.83
N ARG A 115 -12.43 5.25 -3.51
CA ARG A 115 -13.08 4.28 -4.41
C ARG A 115 -12.29 4.17 -5.70
N ALA A 116 -11.00 3.94 -5.57
CA ALA A 116 -10.10 3.90 -6.71
C ALA A 116 -10.48 2.77 -7.67
N ARG A 117 -10.35 3.03 -8.97
CA ARG A 117 -10.60 2.00 -9.98
C ARG A 117 -9.55 0.88 -9.92
N ARG A 118 -8.30 1.24 -9.59
CA ARG A 118 -7.18 0.31 -9.46
C ARG A 118 -6.30 0.70 -8.28
N LEU A 119 -5.79 -0.31 -7.58
CA LEU A 119 -4.67 -0.20 -6.65
C LEU A 119 -3.52 -1.01 -7.23
N VAL A 120 -2.35 -0.43 -7.36
CA VAL A 120 -1.16 -1.10 -7.91
C VAL A 120 -0.06 -1.08 -6.85
N TYR A 121 0.36 -2.26 -6.42
CA TYR A 121 1.52 -2.43 -5.57
C TYR A 121 2.76 -2.66 -6.43
N LEU A 122 3.73 -1.77 -6.33
CA LEU A 122 5.07 -1.93 -6.88
C LEU A 122 5.92 -2.68 -5.85
N SER A 123 6.32 -3.89 -6.18
CA SER A 123 7.03 -4.80 -5.27
C SER A 123 8.41 -5.17 -5.84
N ASP A 124 9.16 -5.94 -5.09
CA ASP A 124 10.43 -6.56 -5.48
C ASP A 124 10.25 -8.01 -6.00
N VAL A 125 9.00 -8.40 -6.24
CA VAL A 125 8.64 -9.70 -6.81
C VAL A 125 7.71 -9.53 -8.01
N PRO A 126 7.71 -10.46 -8.98
CA PRO A 126 6.89 -10.34 -10.21
C PRO A 126 5.39 -10.27 -9.97
N GLY A 127 4.93 -10.78 -8.84
CA GLY A 127 3.54 -11.00 -8.49
C GLY A 127 3.40 -12.26 -7.66
N LEU A 128 2.25 -12.92 -7.70
CA LEU A 128 2.02 -14.18 -7.02
C LEU A 128 2.47 -15.35 -7.90
N LEU A 129 3.45 -16.12 -7.43
CA LEU A 129 3.96 -17.32 -8.09
C LEU A 129 3.36 -18.57 -7.45
N LYS A 130 3.03 -19.60 -8.24
CA LYS A 130 2.66 -20.93 -7.69
C LYS A 130 3.87 -21.58 -7.02
N ASP A 131 5.05 -21.48 -7.63
CA ASP A 131 6.33 -21.85 -7.07
C ASP A 131 7.21 -20.58 -6.96
N PRO A 132 7.54 -20.11 -5.76
CA PRO A 132 8.38 -18.91 -5.58
C PRO A 132 9.77 -18.98 -6.24
N LYS A 133 10.23 -20.18 -6.59
CA LYS A 133 11.54 -20.42 -7.25
C LYS A 133 11.46 -20.43 -8.77
N ASP A 134 10.25 -20.54 -9.34
CA ASP A 134 10.05 -20.56 -10.79
C ASP A 134 9.21 -19.36 -11.26
N PRO A 135 9.83 -18.35 -11.88
CA PRO A 135 9.12 -17.17 -12.39
C PRO A 135 8.10 -17.48 -13.49
N ASN A 136 8.18 -18.65 -14.15
CA ASN A 136 7.21 -19.05 -15.17
C ASN A 136 5.88 -19.50 -14.57
N THR A 137 5.79 -19.62 -13.24
CA THR A 137 4.57 -20.03 -12.53
C THR A 137 3.72 -18.85 -12.07
N LEU A 138 3.92 -17.66 -12.66
CA LEU A 138 3.17 -16.45 -12.34
C LEU A 138 1.68 -16.66 -12.54
N ILE A 139 0.90 -16.33 -11.50
CA ILE A 139 -0.57 -16.27 -11.55
C ILE A 139 -0.96 -14.88 -12.06
N THR A 140 -1.28 -14.77 -13.34
CA THR A 140 -1.59 -13.45 -13.93
C THR A 140 -2.97 -12.92 -13.50
N THR A 141 -3.91 -13.80 -13.19
CA THR A 141 -5.26 -13.41 -12.75
C THR A 141 -5.69 -14.27 -11.56
N LEU A 142 -6.15 -13.61 -10.50
CA LEU A 142 -6.63 -14.25 -9.28
C LEU A 142 -8.02 -13.71 -8.93
N LYS A 143 -9.00 -14.58 -8.77
CA LYS A 143 -10.31 -14.23 -8.26
C LYS A 143 -10.34 -14.24 -6.73
N VAL A 144 -11.06 -13.28 -6.14
CA VAL A 144 -11.24 -13.16 -4.68
C VAL A 144 -11.62 -14.52 -4.05
N GLY A 145 -12.53 -15.27 -4.68
CA GLY A 145 -12.95 -16.59 -4.18
C GLY A 145 -11.87 -17.67 -4.17
N GLN A 146 -10.74 -17.46 -4.83
CA GLN A 146 -9.61 -18.41 -4.88
C GLN A 146 -8.54 -18.14 -3.80
N VAL A 147 -8.56 -16.95 -3.18
CA VAL A 147 -7.51 -16.48 -2.27
C VAL A 147 -7.35 -17.39 -1.06
N GLU A 148 -8.47 -17.76 -0.41
CA GLU A 148 -8.42 -18.61 0.80
C GLU A 148 -7.85 -20.01 0.51
N LYS A 149 -8.14 -20.57 -0.67
CA LYS A 149 -7.55 -21.83 -1.09
C LYS A 149 -6.02 -21.70 -1.23
N LEU A 150 -5.55 -20.62 -1.87
CA LEU A 150 -4.11 -20.39 -2.07
C LEU A 150 -3.36 -20.03 -0.78
N LYS A 151 -4.05 -19.52 0.23
CA LYS A 151 -3.50 -19.37 1.58
C LYS A 151 -3.34 -20.74 2.25
N THR A 152 -4.39 -21.58 2.17
CA THR A 152 -4.44 -22.90 2.83
C THR A 152 -3.43 -23.88 2.23
N ASP A 153 -3.23 -23.87 0.92
CA ASP A 153 -2.28 -24.75 0.24
C ASP A 153 -0.82 -24.25 0.27
N GLY A 154 -0.59 -23.06 0.87
CA GLY A 154 0.73 -22.49 1.08
C GLY A 154 1.32 -21.78 -0.16
N THR A 155 0.56 -21.63 -1.25
CA THR A 155 0.98 -20.87 -2.43
C THR A 155 1.23 -19.40 -2.08
N ILE A 156 0.38 -18.82 -1.19
CA ILE A 156 0.61 -17.47 -0.67
C ILE A 156 1.57 -17.59 0.51
N SER A 157 2.83 -17.26 0.29
CA SER A 157 3.87 -17.28 1.33
C SER A 157 3.60 -16.24 2.42
N GLN A 158 4.19 -16.46 3.62
CA GLN A 158 4.04 -15.53 4.76
C GLN A 158 4.40 -14.09 4.42
N GLY A 159 5.41 -13.85 3.57
CA GLY A 159 5.81 -12.51 3.15
C GLY A 159 4.77 -11.80 2.26
N MET A 160 3.92 -12.56 1.57
CA MET A 160 2.85 -12.03 0.70
C MET A 160 1.52 -11.83 1.43
N LEU A 161 1.31 -12.50 2.57
CA LEU A 161 0.04 -12.44 3.32
C LEU A 161 -0.42 -11.01 3.62
N PRO A 162 0.41 -10.10 4.18
CA PRO A 162 -0.04 -8.74 4.47
C PRO A 162 -0.49 -7.97 3.22
N LYS A 163 0.17 -8.21 2.09
CA LYS A 163 -0.13 -7.57 0.81
C LYS A 163 -1.43 -8.11 0.22
N ILE A 164 -1.65 -9.41 0.28
CA ILE A 164 -2.91 -10.06 -0.14
C ILE A 164 -4.07 -9.63 0.76
N ASP A 165 -3.88 -9.61 2.09
CA ASP A 165 -4.92 -9.18 3.03
C ASP A 165 -5.33 -7.72 2.81
N SER A 166 -4.34 -6.84 2.57
CA SER A 166 -4.59 -5.43 2.21
C SER A 166 -5.34 -5.32 0.88
N SER A 167 -4.98 -6.16 -0.10
CA SER A 167 -5.68 -6.24 -1.40
C SER A 167 -7.14 -6.64 -1.23
N MET A 168 -7.40 -7.69 -0.43
CA MET A 168 -8.75 -8.17 -0.13
C MET A 168 -9.60 -7.12 0.56
N LYS A 169 -9.02 -6.41 1.56
CA LYS A 169 -9.70 -5.29 2.23
C LYS A 169 -10.06 -4.18 1.26
N ALA A 170 -9.16 -3.82 0.35
CA ALA A 170 -9.40 -2.79 -0.67
C ALA A 170 -10.52 -3.19 -1.65
N LEU A 171 -10.50 -4.42 -2.16
CA LEU A 171 -11.54 -4.95 -3.05
C LEU A 171 -12.91 -4.96 -2.38
N ASN A 172 -12.99 -5.47 -1.14
CA ASN A 172 -14.24 -5.50 -0.36
C ASN A 172 -14.75 -4.10 0.00
N SER A 173 -13.88 -3.08 -0.05
CA SER A 173 -14.22 -1.67 0.19
C SER A 173 -14.52 -0.87 -1.07
N GLY A 174 -14.65 -1.54 -2.23
CA GLY A 174 -15.09 -0.94 -3.49
C GLY A 174 -13.98 -0.51 -4.45
N VAL A 175 -12.73 -0.91 -4.22
CA VAL A 175 -11.69 -0.89 -5.26
C VAL A 175 -12.01 -1.99 -6.27
N HIS A 176 -11.94 -1.69 -7.57
CA HIS A 176 -12.39 -2.66 -8.58
C HIS A 176 -11.34 -3.74 -8.86
N ARG A 177 -10.05 -3.39 -8.86
CA ARG A 177 -8.94 -4.29 -9.15
C ARG A 177 -7.73 -3.92 -8.33
N VAL A 178 -6.96 -4.93 -7.93
CA VAL A 178 -5.63 -4.75 -7.32
C VAL A 178 -4.61 -5.47 -8.19
N HIS A 179 -3.48 -4.82 -8.42
CA HIS A 179 -2.37 -5.37 -9.20
C HIS A 179 -1.12 -5.47 -8.32
N LEU A 180 -0.43 -6.58 -8.41
CA LEU A 180 0.88 -6.82 -7.78
C LEU A 180 1.90 -6.95 -8.91
N ILE A 181 2.86 -6.04 -9.00
CA ILE A 181 3.82 -6.01 -10.11
C ILE A 181 5.25 -5.79 -9.62
N ASP A 182 6.24 -6.20 -10.42
CA ASP A 182 7.64 -5.92 -10.16
C ASP A 182 7.98 -4.45 -10.47
N GLY A 183 8.19 -3.67 -9.44
CA GLY A 183 8.56 -2.25 -9.58
C GLY A 183 9.99 -2.02 -10.06
N ARG A 184 10.84 -3.05 -10.11
CA ARG A 184 12.22 -2.98 -10.60
C ARG A 184 12.29 -3.02 -12.13
N LEU A 185 11.24 -3.53 -12.78
CA LEU A 185 11.17 -3.56 -14.24
C LEU A 185 10.86 -2.16 -14.79
N PRO A 186 11.66 -1.64 -15.74
CA PRO A 186 11.35 -0.39 -16.39
C PRO A 186 9.96 -0.42 -17.04
N HIS A 187 9.20 0.65 -16.83
CA HIS A 187 7.86 0.82 -17.38
C HIS A 187 6.83 -0.25 -16.96
N SER A 188 7.08 -0.98 -15.86
CA SER A 188 6.21 -2.06 -15.37
C SER A 188 4.74 -1.63 -15.24
N LEU A 189 4.48 -0.43 -14.72
CA LEU A 189 3.13 0.10 -14.58
C LEU A 189 2.43 0.25 -15.93
N LEU A 190 3.14 0.73 -16.96
CA LEU A 190 2.58 0.89 -18.31
C LEU A 190 2.31 -0.48 -18.94
N LEU A 191 3.23 -1.42 -18.79
CA LEU A 191 3.07 -2.78 -19.31
C LEU A 191 1.88 -3.49 -18.66
N GLU A 192 1.68 -3.32 -17.34
CA GLU A 192 0.53 -3.93 -16.64
C GLU A 192 -0.80 -3.31 -17.06
N ILE A 193 -0.87 -2.00 -17.21
CA ILE A 193 -2.14 -1.28 -17.41
C ILE A 193 -2.58 -1.26 -18.89
N PHE A 194 -1.64 -1.23 -19.82
CA PHE A 194 -1.91 -0.99 -21.24
C PHE A 194 -1.64 -2.18 -22.15
N THR A 195 -1.26 -3.36 -21.62
CA THR A 195 -1.16 -4.58 -22.43
C THR A 195 -2.22 -5.60 -22.01
N ASP A 196 -2.64 -6.46 -22.95
CA ASP A 196 -3.71 -7.44 -22.71
C ASP A 196 -3.35 -8.50 -21.68
N LYS A 197 -2.07 -8.89 -21.59
CA LYS A 197 -1.61 -9.94 -20.68
C LYS A 197 -1.18 -9.41 -19.32
N GLY A 198 -0.79 -8.12 -19.25
CA GLY A 198 -0.09 -7.58 -18.08
C GLY A 198 1.27 -8.26 -17.86
N ILE A 199 1.91 -7.95 -16.74
CA ILE A 199 3.21 -8.52 -16.33
C ILE A 199 3.20 -9.03 -14.89
N GLY A 200 2.13 -8.79 -14.16
CA GLY A 200 1.97 -9.11 -12.75
C GLY A 200 0.77 -9.99 -12.45
N THR A 201 0.24 -9.84 -11.25
CA THR A 201 -0.98 -10.51 -10.79
C THR A 201 -2.11 -9.49 -10.63
N GLU A 202 -3.19 -9.62 -11.39
CA GLU A 202 -4.45 -8.90 -11.17
C GLU A 202 -5.34 -9.70 -10.22
N ILE A 203 -5.83 -9.04 -9.16
CA ILE A 203 -6.83 -9.59 -8.23
C ILE A 203 -8.16 -8.83 -8.43
N SER A 204 -9.25 -9.58 -8.62
CA SER A 204 -10.57 -8.99 -8.85
C SER A 204 -11.71 -9.91 -8.36
N HIS A 205 -12.91 -9.37 -8.27
CA HIS A 205 -14.14 -10.15 -8.03
C HIS A 205 -14.50 -11.05 -9.18
#